data_a61007703d3829d1bc35fbee27aae42c
#
_entry.id   a61007703d3829d1bc35fbee27aae42c
#
_cell.length_a   1.000
_cell.length_b   1.000
_cell.length_c   1.000
_cell.angle_alpha   90.00
_cell.angle_beta   90.00
_cell.angle_gamma   90.00
#
_symmetry.space_group_name_H-M   'P 1'
#
loop_
_entity.id
_entity.type
_entity.pdbx_description
1 polymer ?
#
loop_
_entity_poly.entity_id
_entity_poly.type
_entity_poly.pdbx_seq_one_letter_code
_entity_poly.pdbx_strand_id
1 'polypeptide(L)'
;ADTLTAAKDAAEAVEIDWQPLSHVTGAIAALMKGAPQVWADRPGNLAFEVAVGDATATKDAFAKAAKVVELTIVNQRLVTNYLDTRGVVAEYDGNRYTLTLGSQGSHIIRDIIAGDVMKLPPEKMRVITPDVGGGFGTKLFPYREYALAAVAAERLRKPVKWVCERSEHFLADSHGRANISTARLAVDDQGRFLALELDIVADMGAYLSAYAPYIPWLGVGMATGPYDIPIAHVRLRSVYTNTVPVDAYRGAGRPEASYLIERAVDAVAHDLDIE
;
A
#
# COMPACT_ATOMS: atom_id res chain seq x y z
N ALA A 1 12.94 28.44 -17.38
CA ALA A 1 13.62 28.13 -18.63
C ALA A 1 12.65 28.25 -19.80
N ASP A 2 13.14 28.62 -20.97
CA ASP A 2 12.31 28.86 -22.15
C ASP A 2 11.93 27.54 -22.88
N THR A 3 12.67 26.48 -22.62
CA THR A 3 12.42 25.15 -23.18
C THR A 3 12.42 24.07 -22.11
N LEU A 4 11.77 22.94 -22.39
CA LEU A 4 11.78 21.80 -21.49
C LEU A 4 13.20 21.24 -21.31
N THR A 5 14.00 21.18 -22.37
CA THR A 5 15.40 20.74 -22.30
C THR A 5 16.21 21.62 -21.36
N ALA A 6 16.17 22.93 -21.54
CA ALA A 6 16.87 23.86 -20.66
C ALA A 6 16.38 23.79 -19.19
N ALA A 7 15.10 23.48 -18.97
CA ALA A 7 14.56 23.26 -17.63
C ALA A 7 15.12 21.99 -16.98
N LYS A 8 15.27 20.91 -17.75
CA LYS A 8 15.88 19.66 -17.28
C LYS A 8 17.38 19.84 -17.00
N ASP A 9 18.11 20.46 -17.90
CA ASP A 9 19.54 20.76 -17.73
C ASP A 9 19.76 21.59 -16.46
N ALA A 10 18.89 22.59 -16.23
CA ALA A 10 18.97 23.42 -15.01
C ALA A 10 18.63 22.61 -13.74
N ALA A 11 17.69 21.68 -13.80
CA ALA A 11 17.36 20.81 -12.66
C ALA A 11 18.52 19.85 -12.34
N GLU A 12 19.18 19.30 -13.35
CA GLU A 12 20.36 18.44 -13.19
C GLU A 12 21.59 19.19 -12.65
N ALA A 13 21.69 20.49 -12.94
CA ALA A 13 22.75 21.35 -12.44
C ALA A 13 22.58 21.79 -10.97
N VAL A 14 21.47 21.43 -10.32
CA VAL A 14 21.26 21.72 -8.89
C VAL A 14 22.11 20.79 -8.05
N GLU A 15 23.09 21.36 -7.36
CA GLU A 15 23.91 20.62 -6.39
C GLU A 15 23.21 20.57 -5.03
N ILE A 16 23.10 19.37 -4.45
CA ILE A 16 22.48 19.14 -3.13
C ILE A 16 23.51 18.43 -2.24
N ASP A 17 23.86 19.06 -1.13
CA ASP A 17 24.66 18.42 -0.09
C ASP A 17 23.71 17.61 0.83
N TRP A 18 23.81 16.28 0.75
CA TRP A 18 22.99 15.34 1.48
C TRP A 18 23.67 14.88 2.76
N GLN A 19 23.00 15.05 3.90
CA GLN A 19 23.37 14.43 5.16
C GLN A 19 22.49 13.21 5.43
N PRO A 20 22.95 11.97 5.16
CA PRO A 20 22.18 10.76 5.43
C PRO A 20 21.95 10.59 6.93
N LEU A 21 20.71 10.24 7.29
CA LEU A 21 20.33 9.86 8.64
C LEU A 21 20.20 8.33 8.76
N SER A 22 20.20 7.82 9.99
CA SER A 22 19.92 6.41 10.25
C SER A 22 18.55 6.05 9.69
N HIS A 23 18.45 4.91 9.01
CA HIS A 23 17.23 4.48 8.34
C HIS A 23 16.99 2.98 8.48
N VAL A 24 15.76 2.55 8.24
CA VAL A 24 15.33 1.15 8.19
C VAL A 24 14.39 0.94 7.02
N THR A 25 14.66 -0.07 6.17
CA THR A 25 13.88 -0.36 4.96
C THR A 25 13.19 -1.72 4.98
N GLY A 26 13.54 -2.58 5.94
CA GLY A 26 12.94 -3.92 6.08
C GLY A 26 11.84 -3.93 7.15
N ALA A 27 10.66 -4.45 6.84
CA ALA A 27 9.52 -4.47 7.76
C ALA A 27 9.83 -5.24 9.07
N ILE A 28 10.48 -6.39 8.99
CA ILE A 28 10.89 -7.15 10.19
C ILE A 28 11.98 -6.40 10.96
N ALA A 29 12.95 -5.83 10.26
CA ALA A 29 14.02 -5.05 10.88
C ALA A 29 13.49 -3.82 11.63
N ALA A 30 12.42 -3.19 11.10
CA ALA A 30 11.78 -2.04 11.70
C ALA A 30 11.16 -2.33 13.09
N LEU A 31 10.75 -3.58 13.33
CA LEU A 31 10.21 -4.04 14.62
C LEU A 31 11.29 -4.44 15.64
N MET A 32 12.54 -4.55 15.23
CA MET A 32 13.62 -4.95 16.13
C MET A 32 13.92 -3.88 17.17
N LYS A 33 14.26 -4.31 18.38
CA LYS A 33 14.69 -3.39 19.46
C LYS A 33 15.93 -2.61 18.99
N GLY A 34 15.84 -1.28 19.07
CA GLY A 34 16.93 -0.38 18.67
C GLY A 34 16.97 -0.03 17.18
N ALA A 35 15.98 -0.47 16.39
CA ALA A 35 15.85 -0.04 15.01
C ALA A 35 15.73 1.50 14.91
N PRO A 36 16.29 2.13 13.87
CA PRO A 36 16.03 3.54 13.59
C PRO A 36 14.53 3.81 13.49
N GLN A 37 14.07 4.90 14.11
CA GLN A 37 12.66 5.25 14.08
C GLN A 37 12.36 6.16 12.90
N VAL A 38 11.31 5.83 12.14
CA VAL A 38 10.82 6.68 11.04
C VAL A 38 10.11 7.92 11.59
N TRP A 39 9.33 7.73 12.67
CA TRP A 39 8.60 8.81 13.37
C TRP A 39 8.90 8.76 14.85
N ALA A 40 9.28 9.89 15.43
CA ALA A 40 9.68 9.98 16.83
C ALA A 40 8.56 9.59 17.83
N ASP A 41 7.30 9.81 17.43
CA ASP A 41 6.09 9.52 18.22
C ASP A 41 5.51 8.11 17.96
N ARG A 42 6.23 7.26 17.19
CA ARG A 42 5.80 5.90 16.84
C ARG A 42 6.82 4.85 17.30
N PRO A 43 6.83 4.50 18.61
CA PRO A 43 7.79 3.55 19.14
C PRO A 43 7.77 2.20 18.42
N GLY A 44 8.95 1.67 18.09
CA GLY A 44 9.09 0.40 17.37
C GLY A 44 8.58 0.45 15.94
N ASN A 45 8.44 1.64 15.36
CA ASN A 45 7.91 1.86 14.00
C ASN A 45 6.50 1.29 13.77
N LEU A 46 5.76 0.97 14.84
CA LEU A 46 4.44 0.37 14.72
C LEU A 46 3.42 1.43 14.30
N ALA A 47 2.83 1.28 13.12
CA ALA A 47 1.74 2.13 12.65
C ALA A 47 0.43 1.74 13.35
N PHE A 48 0.11 0.45 13.35
CA PHE A 48 -1.00 -0.14 14.09
C PHE A 48 -0.84 -1.66 14.20
N GLU A 49 -1.54 -2.23 15.17
CA GLU A 49 -1.64 -3.68 15.37
C GLU A 49 -3.09 -4.08 15.57
N VAL A 50 -3.47 -5.22 14.98
CA VAL A 50 -4.82 -5.79 15.12
C VAL A 50 -4.68 -7.30 15.32
N ALA A 51 -5.51 -7.84 16.21
CA ALA A 51 -5.69 -9.27 16.35
C ALA A 51 -7.17 -9.64 16.22
N VAL A 52 -7.47 -10.69 15.48
CA VAL A 52 -8.83 -11.16 15.18
C VAL A 52 -8.89 -12.66 15.36
N GLY A 53 -10.04 -13.16 15.81
CA GLY A 53 -10.26 -14.58 16.08
C GLY A 53 -9.94 -14.96 17.52
N ASP A 54 -9.82 -16.27 17.77
CA ASP A 54 -9.64 -16.83 19.12
C ASP A 54 -8.25 -17.48 19.25
N ALA A 55 -7.32 -16.77 19.85
CA ALA A 55 -5.94 -17.24 20.08
C ALA A 55 -5.89 -18.46 21.02
N THR A 56 -6.78 -18.54 22.02
CA THR A 56 -6.79 -19.64 22.97
C THR A 56 -7.31 -20.91 22.31
N ALA A 57 -8.48 -20.82 21.67
CA ALA A 57 -9.04 -21.95 20.94
C ALA A 57 -8.11 -22.44 19.81
N THR A 58 -7.42 -21.51 19.13
CA THR A 58 -6.42 -21.84 18.11
C THR A 58 -5.26 -22.64 18.73
N LYS A 59 -4.69 -22.17 19.82
CA LYS A 59 -3.62 -22.89 20.53
C LYS A 59 -4.05 -24.29 20.99
N ASP A 60 -5.28 -24.43 21.51
CA ASP A 60 -5.81 -25.70 21.95
C ASP A 60 -6.06 -26.69 20.79
N ALA A 61 -6.47 -26.17 19.64
CA ALA A 61 -6.62 -26.96 18.42
C ALA A 61 -5.25 -27.43 17.87
N PHE A 62 -4.24 -26.56 17.88
CA PHE A 62 -2.88 -26.92 17.50
C PHE A 62 -2.28 -28.01 18.38
N ALA A 63 -2.58 -28.00 19.67
CA ALA A 63 -2.11 -29.05 20.60
C ALA A 63 -2.73 -30.44 20.35
N LYS A 64 -3.87 -30.50 19.65
CA LYS A 64 -4.60 -31.72 19.30
C LYS A 64 -4.38 -32.16 17.85
N ALA A 65 -3.69 -31.37 17.06
CA ALA A 65 -3.47 -31.64 15.64
C ALA A 65 -2.58 -32.87 15.44
N ALA A 66 -2.93 -33.70 14.47
CA ALA A 66 -2.07 -34.77 14.02
C ALA A 66 -0.87 -34.22 13.22
N LYS A 67 -1.11 -33.14 12.47
CA LYS A 67 -0.09 -32.47 11.69
C LYS A 67 -0.26 -30.94 11.78
N VAL A 68 0.87 -30.24 11.81
CA VAL A 68 0.93 -28.79 11.69
C VAL A 68 1.93 -28.44 10.60
N VAL A 69 1.49 -27.67 9.63
CA VAL A 69 2.34 -27.06 8.62
C VAL A 69 2.61 -25.62 9.00
N GLU A 70 3.85 -25.17 8.84
CA GLU A 70 4.26 -23.79 9.06
C GLU A 70 5.03 -23.27 7.84
N LEU A 71 4.60 -22.12 7.31
CA LEU A 71 5.22 -21.45 6.17
C LEU A 71 5.43 -19.98 6.47
N THR A 72 6.60 -19.46 6.12
CA THR A 72 6.83 -18.02 6.03
C THR A 72 6.88 -17.61 4.58
N ILE A 73 5.98 -16.71 4.18
CA ILE A 73 5.83 -16.24 2.82
C ILE A 73 6.18 -14.76 2.75
N VAL A 74 7.04 -14.41 1.80
CA VAL A 74 7.33 -13.03 1.44
C VAL A 74 6.47 -12.66 0.23
N ASN A 75 5.45 -11.85 0.45
CA ASN A 75 4.70 -11.21 -0.63
C ASN A 75 5.41 -9.91 -0.95
N GLN A 76 6.31 -9.97 -1.91
CA GLN A 76 7.27 -8.92 -2.18
C GLN A 76 6.60 -7.61 -2.62
N ARG A 77 7.23 -6.50 -2.28
CA ARG A 77 6.86 -5.18 -2.76
C ARG A 77 6.92 -5.11 -4.28
N LEU A 78 5.96 -4.44 -4.89
CA LEU A 78 5.95 -4.21 -6.33
C LEU A 78 5.49 -2.80 -6.69
N VAL A 79 5.91 -2.33 -7.84
CA VAL A 79 5.45 -1.09 -8.47
C VAL A 79 4.33 -1.40 -9.44
N THR A 80 3.26 -0.65 -9.37
CA THR A 80 2.15 -0.73 -10.33
C THR A 80 2.59 -0.16 -11.68
N ASN A 81 2.91 -0.99 -12.63
CA ASN A 81 3.46 -0.55 -13.91
C ASN A 81 2.37 -0.39 -14.99
N TYR A 82 1.55 0.64 -14.89
CA TYR A 82 0.59 1.03 -15.93
C TYR A 82 1.30 1.80 -17.07
N LEU A 83 0.73 1.75 -18.29
CA LEU A 83 1.35 2.36 -19.48
C LEU A 83 1.37 3.89 -19.43
N ASP A 84 0.26 4.49 -19.04
CA ASP A 84 0.05 5.92 -18.93
C ASP A 84 0.48 6.43 -17.55
N THR A 85 1.66 7.03 -17.44
CA THR A 85 2.14 7.61 -16.19
C THR A 85 1.21 8.70 -15.68
N ARG A 86 1.32 9.05 -14.38
CA ARG A 86 0.50 10.12 -13.80
C ARG A 86 0.79 11.45 -14.50
N GLY A 87 -0.25 12.22 -14.69
CA GLY A 87 -0.14 13.58 -15.22
C GLY A 87 -1.35 14.40 -14.85
N VAL A 88 -1.19 15.70 -14.86
CA VAL A 88 -2.25 16.67 -14.60
C VAL A 88 -2.07 17.92 -15.45
N VAL A 89 -3.18 18.45 -15.96
CA VAL A 89 -3.30 19.85 -16.40
C VAL A 89 -4.19 20.56 -15.41
N ALA A 90 -3.65 21.57 -14.76
CA ALA A 90 -4.35 22.38 -13.77
C ALA A 90 -4.62 23.79 -14.32
N GLU A 91 -5.83 24.27 -14.13
CA GLU A 91 -6.29 25.60 -14.54
C GLU A 91 -7.02 26.29 -13.39
N TYR A 92 -6.95 27.62 -13.34
CA TYR A 92 -7.71 28.45 -12.40
C TYR A 92 -8.29 29.68 -13.11
N ASP A 93 -9.60 29.83 -13.08
CA ASP A 93 -10.32 30.89 -13.76
C ASP A 93 -10.57 32.16 -12.90
N GLY A 94 -10.00 32.20 -11.68
CA GLY A 94 -10.24 33.25 -10.70
C GLY A 94 -11.30 32.90 -9.64
N ASN A 95 -12.04 31.81 -9.84
CA ASN A 95 -13.08 31.35 -8.94
C ASN A 95 -13.03 29.84 -8.68
N ARG A 96 -12.65 29.04 -9.67
CA ARG A 96 -12.69 27.59 -9.64
C ARG A 96 -11.43 26.97 -10.24
N TYR A 97 -10.94 25.90 -9.61
CA TYR A 97 -9.89 25.07 -10.18
C TYR A 97 -10.48 23.99 -11.09
N THR A 98 -9.81 23.73 -12.19
CA THR A 98 -10.09 22.57 -13.06
C THR A 98 -8.83 21.73 -13.16
N LEU A 99 -8.90 20.45 -12.78
CA LEU A 99 -7.83 19.48 -12.92
C LEU A 99 -8.24 18.43 -13.94
N THR A 100 -7.51 18.33 -15.03
CA THR A 100 -7.65 17.25 -16.02
C THR A 100 -6.54 16.26 -15.80
N LEU A 101 -6.86 15.01 -15.41
CA LEU A 101 -5.89 13.99 -15.01
C LEU A 101 -6.43 12.57 -15.17
N GLY A 102 -5.54 11.59 -15.37
CA GLY A 102 -5.91 10.17 -15.33
C GLY A 102 -6.18 9.71 -13.90
N SER A 103 -7.40 9.24 -13.61
CA SER A 103 -7.78 8.75 -12.29
C SER A 103 -8.73 7.55 -12.34
N GLN A 104 -8.91 6.91 -11.19
CA GLN A 104 -9.91 5.86 -10.97
C GLN A 104 -11.13 6.39 -10.20
N GLY A 105 -11.21 7.69 -9.94
CA GLY A 105 -12.31 8.30 -9.20
C GLY A 105 -12.18 9.82 -9.11
N SER A 106 -12.74 10.56 -10.08
CA SER A 106 -12.65 12.02 -10.13
C SER A 106 -13.23 12.71 -8.89
N HIS A 107 -14.32 12.19 -8.31
CA HIS A 107 -14.94 12.75 -7.11
C HIS A 107 -14.06 12.59 -5.88
N ILE A 108 -13.47 11.41 -5.68
CA ILE A 108 -12.56 11.14 -4.55
C ILE A 108 -11.37 12.09 -4.60
N ILE A 109 -10.75 12.22 -5.78
CA ILE A 109 -9.61 13.13 -5.98
C ILE A 109 -10.01 14.58 -5.69
N ARG A 110 -11.17 15.02 -6.20
CA ARG A 110 -11.71 16.35 -5.93
C ARG A 110 -11.89 16.60 -4.43
N ASP A 111 -12.57 15.69 -3.76
CA ASP A 111 -12.98 15.90 -2.36
C ASP A 111 -11.76 15.92 -1.43
N ILE A 112 -10.78 15.06 -1.65
CA ILE A 112 -9.54 15.05 -0.88
C ILE A 112 -8.68 16.29 -1.19
N ILE A 113 -8.46 16.62 -2.46
CA ILE A 113 -7.62 17.78 -2.80
C ILE A 113 -8.28 19.09 -2.35
N ALA A 114 -9.55 19.30 -2.67
CA ALA A 114 -10.24 20.51 -2.25
C ALA A 114 -10.38 20.58 -0.72
N GLY A 115 -11.00 19.57 -0.10
CA GLY A 115 -11.35 19.60 1.32
C GLY A 115 -10.16 19.40 2.24
N ASP A 116 -9.41 18.29 2.06
CA ASP A 116 -8.38 17.91 3.01
C ASP A 116 -7.05 18.62 2.79
N VAL A 117 -6.69 18.90 1.52
CA VAL A 117 -5.39 19.51 1.20
C VAL A 117 -5.50 21.03 1.11
N MET A 118 -6.39 21.56 0.26
CA MET A 118 -6.47 22.99 -0.02
C MET A 118 -7.44 23.75 0.91
N LYS A 119 -8.22 23.02 1.74
CA LYS A 119 -9.22 23.59 2.66
C LYS A 119 -10.28 24.46 1.95
N LEU A 120 -10.71 23.99 0.78
CA LEU A 120 -11.71 24.65 -0.07
C LEU A 120 -13.00 23.82 -0.10
N PRO A 121 -14.15 24.45 -0.30
CA PRO A 121 -15.39 23.75 -0.61
C PRO A 121 -15.26 22.94 -1.92
N PRO A 122 -15.82 21.72 -2.03
CA PRO A 122 -15.68 20.86 -3.22
C PRO A 122 -16.15 21.52 -4.53
N GLU A 123 -17.13 22.41 -4.48
CA GLU A 123 -17.63 23.15 -5.63
C GLU A 123 -16.60 24.14 -6.25
N LYS A 124 -15.55 24.48 -5.49
CA LYS A 124 -14.43 25.28 -5.98
C LYS A 124 -13.44 24.48 -6.82
N MET A 125 -13.64 23.17 -6.95
CA MET A 125 -12.79 22.31 -7.77
C MET A 125 -13.61 21.44 -8.69
N ARG A 126 -13.13 21.26 -9.91
CA ARG A 126 -13.60 20.30 -10.90
C ARG A 126 -12.46 19.36 -11.27
N VAL A 127 -12.71 18.06 -11.21
CA VAL A 127 -11.77 17.04 -11.71
C VAL A 127 -12.39 16.37 -12.92
N ILE A 128 -11.66 16.36 -14.02
CA ILE A 128 -12.03 15.72 -15.29
C ILE A 128 -11.08 14.55 -15.49
N THR A 129 -11.64 13.37 -15.67
CA THR A 129 -10.88 12.17 -16.01
C THR A 129 -11.26 11.73 -17.42
N PRO A 130 -10.37 11.92 -18.42
CA PRO A 130 -10.53 11.38 -19.76
C PRO A 130 -10.21 9.88 -19.80
N ASP A 131 -9.89 9.35 -20.97
CA ASP A 131 -9.39 7.99 -21.11
C ASP A 131 -8.11 7.77 -20.27
N VAL A 132 -7.99 6.61 -19.63
CA VAL A 132 -6.92 6.31 -18.69
C VAL A 132 -6.18 5.05 -19.11
N GLY A 133 -4.88 5.15 -19.31
CA GLY A 133 -3.98 4.05 -19.71
C GLY A 133 -3.57 3.12 -18.57
N GLY A 134 -4.52 2.78 -17.69
CA GLY A 134 -4.35 1.92 -16.53
C GLY A 134 -4.12 2.67 -15.22
N GLY A 135 -4.39 2.00 -14.11
CA GLY A 135 -4.22 2.55 -12.76
C GLY A 135 -4.05 1.47 -11.70
N PHE A 136 -4.82 0.36 -11.82
CA PHE A 136 -4.76 -0.85 -11.00
C PHE A 136 -4.76 -0.60 -9.47
N GLY A 137 -5.40 0.49 -9.03
CA GLY A 137 -5.45 0.95 -7.64
C GLY A 137 -4.67 2.23 -7.40
N THR A 138 -3.49 2.38 -8.00
CA THR A 138 -2.55 3.48 -7.72
C THR A 138 -3.07 4.86 -8.14
N LYS A 139 -4.01 4.94 -9.10
CA LYS A 139 -4.66 6.20 -9.50
C LYS A 139 -6.01 6.46 -8.79
N LEU A 140 -6.32 5.71 -7.72
CA LEU A 140 -7.56 5.91 -6.97
C LEU A 140 -7.51 7.14 -6.05
N PHE A 141 -6.36 7.45 -5.52
CA PHE A 141 -6.13 8.53 -4.54
C PHE A 141 -5.25 9.64 -5.13
N PRO A 142 -5.30 10.86 -4.54
CA PRO A 142 -4.52 11.98 -5.03
C PRO A 142 -3.04 11.87 -4.66
N TYR A 143 -2.23 12.53 -5.47
CA TYR A 143 -0.81 12.75 -5.20
C TYR A 143 -0.54 14.25 -5.03
N ARG A 144 0.52 14.58 -4.31
CA ARG A 144 0.93 15.96 -4.00
C ARG A 144 1.10 16.82 -5.24
N GLU A 145 1.55 16.24 -6.35
CA GLU A 145 1.79 16.96 -7.60
C GLU A 145 0.51 17.58 -8.18
N TYR A 146 -0.63 16.97 -7.93
CA TYR A 146 -1.92 17.52 -8.39
C TYR A 146 -2.28 18.81 -7.65
N ALA A 147 -2.10 18.85 -6.34
CA ALA A 147 -2.32 20.05 -5.54
C ALA A 147 -1.27 21.13 -5.84
N LEU A 148 -0.01 20.75 -6.03
CA LEU A 148 1.05 21.69 -6.41
C LEU A 148 0.80 22.33 -7.76
N ALA A 149 0.33 21.55 -8.76
CA ALA A 149 -0.05 22.08 -10.07
C ALA A 149 -1.24 23.06 -9.96
N ALA A 150 -2.24 22.77 -9.12
CA ALA A 150 -3.37 23.65 -8.87
C ALA A 150 -2.92 25.01 -8.28
N VAL A 151 -2.09 24.98 -7.23
CA VAL A 151 -1.54 26.19 -6.60
C VAL A 151 -0.65 26.98 -7.58
N ALA A 152 0.14 26.28 -8.39
CA ALA A 152 0.96 26.94 -9.41
C ALA A 152 0.11 27.62 -10.48
N ALA A 153 -0.98 26.97 -10.93
CA ALA A 153 -1.90 27.56 -11.92
C ALA A 153 -2.56 28.85 -11.41
N GLU A 154 -2.98 28.86 -10.14
CA GLU A 154 -3.52 30.05 -9.48
C GLU A 154 -2.48 31.20 -9.43
N ARG A 155 -1.29 30.90 -8.94
CA ARG A 155 -0.21 31.91 -8.75
C ARG A 155 0.26 32.49 -10.07
N LEU A 156 0.42 31.65 -11.09
CA LEU A 156 0.90 32.05 -12.40
C LEU A 156 -0.21 32.64 -13.28
N ARG A 157 -1.48 32.40 -12.93
CA ARG A 157 -2.67 32.72 -13.76
C ARG A 157 -2.56 32.16 -15.18
N LYS A 158 -2.06 30.94 -15.26
CA LYS A 158 -1.85 30.18 -16.52
C LYS A 158 -2.10 28.71 -16.27
N PRO A 159 -2.53 27.96 -17.28
CA PRO A 159 -2.54 26.51 -17.20
C PRO A 159 -1.15 25.95 -16.85
N VAL A 160 -1.12 25.00 -15.93
CA VAL A 160 0.11 24.28 -15.53
C VAL A 160 -0.06 22.81 -15.85
N LYS A 161 0.87 22.27 -16.62
CA LYS A 161 0.95 20.83 -16.94
C LYS A 161 2.13 20.22 -16.23
N TRP A 162 1.88 19.10 -15.57
CA TRP A 162 2.92 18.19 -15.06
C TRP A 162 2.68 16.77 -15.58
N VAL A 163 3.72 16.05 -15.91
CA VAL A 163 3.68 14.65 -16.32
C VAL A 163 4.83 13.92 -15.63
N CYS A 164 4.50 12.85 -14.93
CA CYS A 164 5.46 11.97 -14.27
C CYS A 164 6.30 11.22 -15.29
N GLU A 165 7.62 11.30 -15.18
CA GLU A 165 8.50 10.44 -15.99
C GLU A 165 8.47 9.00 -15.47
N ARG A 166 8.81 8.04 -16.33
CA ARG A 166 8.78 6.62 -15.93
C ARG A 166 9.74 6.30 -14.79
N SER A 167 10.92 6.90 -14.78
CA SER A 167 11.89 6.76 -13.70
C SER A 167 11.38 7.36 -12.38
N GLU A 168 10.75 8.53 -12.44
CA GLU A 168 10.11 9.17 -11.28
C GLU A 168 8.94 8.33 -10.76
N HIS A 169 8.12 7.75 -11.65
CA HIS A 169 7.02 6.85 -11.28
C HIS A 169 7.49 5.69 -10.40
N PHE A 170 8.61 5.05 -10.72
CA PHE A 170 9.15 3.95 -9.92
C PHE A 170 9.59 4.39 -8.50
N LEU A 171 9.90 5.65 -8.30
CA LEU A 171 10.39 6.21 -7.04
C LEU A 171 9.32 6.94 -6.21
N ALA A 172 8.28 7.46 -6.87
CA ALA A 172 7.34 8.41 -6.25
C ALA A 172 5.90 7.89 -6.12
N ASP A 173 5.48 6.95 -6.95
CA ASP A 173 4.14 6.37 -6.87
C ASP A 173 4.05 5.37 -5.72
N SER A 174 2.88 5.26 -5.10
CA SER A 174 2.65 4.24 -4.07
C SER A 174 2.85 2.83 -4.64
N HIS A 175 3.52 2.00 -3.86
CA HIS A 175 3.75 0.60 -4.19
C HIS A 175 2.59 -0.29 -3.71
N GLY A 176 2.65 -1.57 -4.06
CA GLY A 176 1.69 -2.59 -3.59
C GLY A 176 2.36 -3.74 -2.84
N ARG A 177 1.57 -4.58 -2.20
CA ARG A 177 2.00 -5.79 -1.46
C ARG A 177 2.91 -5.46 -0.27
N ALA A 178 4.13 -6.01 -0.20
CA ALA A 178 5.12 -5.79 0.86
C ALA A 178 4.73 -6.39 2.22
N ASN A 179 4.26 -7.64 2.24
CA ASN A 179 3.94 -8.36 3.47
C ASN A 179 4.91 -9.53 3.68
N ILE A 180 5.30 -9.75 4.93
CA ILE A 180 5.96 -10.97 5.38
C ILE A 180 4.99 -11.64 6.35
N SER A 181 4.56 -12.85 6.02
CA SER A 181 3.50 -13.54 6.74
C SER A 181 3.90 -14.95 7.08
N THR A 182 3.71 -15.36 8.32
CA THR A 182 3.82 -16.75 8.76
C THR A 182 2.43 -17.32 8.90
N ALA A 183 2.16 -18.43 8.19
CA ALA A 183 0.93 -19.20 8.28
C ALA A 183 1.22 -20.53 8.96
N ARG A 184 0.39 -20.90 9.93
CA ARG A 184 0.37 -22.22 10.54
C ARG A 184 -1.02 -22.82 10.34
N LEU A 185 -1.08 -24.03 9.78
CA LEU A 185 -2.32 -24.74 9.51
C LEU A 185 -2.28 -26.10 10.22
N ALA A 186 -3.26 -26.33 11.09
CA ALA A 186 -3.42 -27.55 11.87
C ALA A 186 -4.48 -28.44 11.25
N VAL A 187 -4.18 -29.74 11.09
CA VAL A 187 -5.10 -30.74 10.54
C VAL A 187 -5.11 -32.00 11.41
N ASP A 188 -6.20 -32.77 11.31
CA ASP A 188 -6.30 -34.10 11.89
C ASP A 188 -5.61 -35.16 11.00
N ASP A 189 -5.68 -36.41 11.41
CA ASP A 189 -5.12 -37.57 10.69
C ASP A 189 -5.82 -37.90 9.36
N GLN A 190 -6.97 -37.30 9.11
CA GLN A 190 -7.74 -37.42 7.87
C GLN A 190 -7.59 -36.17 6.95
N GLY A 191 -6.73 -35.22 7.34
CA GLY A 191 -6.50 -34.00 6.59
C GLY A 191 -7.59 -32.92 6.78
N ARG A 192 -8.51 -33.09 7.73
CA ARG A 192 -9.53 -32.05 8.00
C ARG A 192 -8.90 -30.89 8.76
N PHE A 193 -9.23 -29.67 8.36
CA PHE A 193 -8.72 -28.46 9.00
C PHE A 193 -9.27 -28.32 10.43
N LEU A 194 -8.38 -28.04 11.37
CA LEU A 194 -8.71 -27.79 12.77
C LEU A 194 -8.56 -26.31 13.13
N ALA A 195 -7.47 -25.69 12.71
CA ALA A 195 -7.23 -24.27 13.01
C ALA A 195 -6.19 -23.66 12.06
N LEU A 196 -6.33 -22.34 11.86
CA LEU A 196 -5.40 -21.48 11.14
C LEU A 196 -4.86 -20.40 12.07
N GLU A 197 -3.54 -20.21 12.07
CA GLU A 197 -2.89 -19.06 12.71
C GLU A 197 -2.06 -18.29 11.69
N LEU A 198 -2.26 -16.98 11.64
CA LEU A 198 -1.49 -16.08 10.76
C LEU A 198 -0.82 -14.97 11.59
N ASP A 199 0.48 -14.77 11.38
CA ASP A 199 1.22 -13.60 11.85
C ASP A 199 1.71 -12.81 10.64
N ILE A 200 1.16 -11.61 10.44
CA ILE A 200 1.38 -10.78 9.26
C ILE A 200 2.12 -9.52 9.67
N VAL A 201 3.24 -9.23 9.02
CA VAL A 201 3.93 -7.95 9.10
C VAL A 201 3.82 -7.25 7.76
N ALA A 202 3.08 -6.14 7.75
CA ALA A 202 2.81 -5.35 6.55
C ALA A 202 3.62 -4.04 6.58
N ASP A 203 4.40 -3.81 5.53
CA ASP A 203 5.17 -2.58 5.35
C ASP A 203 4.26 -1.46 4.82
N MET A 204 4.19 -0.34 5.54
CA MET A 204 3.40 0.83 5.16
C MET A 204 4.23 1.91 4.44
N GLY A 205 5.55 1.75 4.40
CA GLY A 205 6.47 2.80 3.94
C GLY A 205 6.64 3.91 4.97
N ALA A 206 7.09 5.08 4.52
CA ALA A 206 7.46 6.18 5.42
C ALA A 206 6.26 6.92 6.03
N TYR A 207 5.08 6.79 5.44
CA TYR A 207 3.82 7.38 5.94
C TYR A 207 2.62 6.59 5.43
N LEU A 208 1.47 6.74 6.09
CA LEU A 208 0.22 6.13 5.63
C LEU A 208 -0.31 6.89 4.41
N SER A 209 -0.39 6.22 3.27
CA SER A 209 -1.13 6.70 2.11
C SER A 209 -2.65 6.56 2.35
N ALA A 210 -3.47 7.07 1.44
CA ALA A 210 -4.90 7.28 1.67
C ALA A 210 -5.69 6.02 2.12
N TYR A 211 -5.38 4.86 1.52
CA TYR A 211 -6.05 3.59 1.83
C TYR A 211 -5.11 2.53 2.44
N ALA A 212 -3.85 2.89 2.70
CA ALA A 212 -2.82 1.97 3.17
C ALA A 212 -3.26 1.08 4.34
N PRO A 213 -3.92 1.59 5.42
CA PRO A 213 -4.34 0.76 6.54
C PRO A 213 -5.34 -0.34 6.17
N TYR A 214 -6.21 -0.05 5.17
CA TYR A 214 -7.23 -1.00 4.75
C TYR A 214 -6.67 -2.18 3.94
N ILE A 215 -5.50 -2.04 3.32
CA ILE A 215 -4.97 -3.06 2.41
C ILE A 215 -4.70 -4.37 3.15
N PRO A 216 -3.85 -4.44 4.17
CA PRO A 216 -3.65 -5.68 4.93
C PRO A 216 -4.90 -6.08 5.73
N TRP A 217 -5.69 -5.11 6.22
CA TRP A 217 -6.94 -5.38 6.93
C TRP A 217 -7.97 -6.13 6.08
N LEU A 218 -8.15 -5.76 4.81
CA LEU A 218 -9.05 -6.48 3.90
C LEU A 218 -8.58 -7.92 3.65
N GLY A 219 -7.26 -8.17 3.70
CA GLY A 219 -6.70 -9.53 3.66
C GLY A 219 -7.08 -10.36 4.87
N VAL A 220 -7.08 -9.78 6.08
CA VAL A 220 -7.49 -10.47 7.31
C VAL A 220 -8.90 -11.04 7.22
N GLY A 221 -9.84 -10.28 6.64
CA GLY A 221 -11.23 -10.72 6.44
C GLY A 221 -11.40 -11.89 5.46
N MET A 222 -10.33 -12.29 4.75
CA MET A 222 -10.31 -13.39 3.79
C MET A 222 -9.31 -14.50 4.17
N ALA A 223 -8.86 -14.53 5.40
CA ALA A 223 -7.77 -15.39 5.86
C ALA A 223 -8.02 -16.89 5.62
N THR A 224 -9.24 -17.37 5.80
CA THR A 224 -9.61 -18.77 5.60
C THR A 224 -9.96 -19.11 4.15
N GLY A 225 -10.09 -18.11 3.27
CA GLY A 225 -10.50 -18.33 1.87
C GLY A 225 -11.85 -19.05 1.77
N PRO A 226 -11.98 -20.00 0.83
CA PRO A 226 -13.20 -20.81 0.66
C PRO A 226 -13.23 -22.06 1.55
N TYR A 227 -12.22 -22.25 2.41
CA TYR A 227 -12.07 -23.46 3.21
C TYR A 227 -12.88 -23.42 4.50
N ASP A 228 -13.43 -24.58 4.89
CA ASP A 228 -14.09 -24.78 6.18
C ASP A 228 -13.04 -24.97 7.29
N ILE A 229 -12.53 -23.86 7.80
CA ILE A 229 -11.58 -23.81 8.91
C ILE A 229 -12.30 -23.27 10.14
N PRO A 230 -12.64 -24.13 11.12
CA PRO A 230 -13.56 -23.79 12.21
C PRO A 230 -12.98 -22.77 13.20
N ILE A 231 -11.66 -22.73 13.34
CA ILE A 231 -10.98 -21.87 14.30
C ILE A 231 -9.85 -21.11 13.59
N ALA A 232 -9.79 -19.80 13.77
CA ALA A 232 -8.71 -19.00 13.23
C ALA A 232 -8.28 -17.91 14.20
N HIS A 233 -6.99 -17.58 14.16
CA HIS A 233 -6.41 -16.41 14.81
C HIS A 233 -5.45 -15.72 13.85
N VAL A 234 -5.65 -14.41 13.66
CA VAL A 234 -4.80 -13.59 12.80
C VAL A 234 -4.26 -12.43 13.62
N ARG A 235 -2.95 -12.26 13.63
CA ARG A 235 -2.25 -11.08 14.12
C ARG A 235 -1.68 -10.29 12.95
N LEU A 236 -2.06 -9.04 12.83
CA LEU A 236 -1.54 -8.10 11.83
C LEU A 236 -0.79 -6.97 12.51
N ARG A 237 0.48 -6.80 12.13
CA ARG A 237 1.31 -5.66 12.53
C ARG A 237 1.69 -4.85 11.29
N SER A 238 1.28 -3.61 11.23
CA SER A 238 1.63 -2.69 10.15
C SER A 238 2.72 -1.74 10.63
N VAL A 239 3.79 -1.60 9.85
CA VAL A 239 5.00 -0.93 10.28
C VAL A 239 5.46 0.15 9.33
N TYR A 240 6.05 1.21 9.87
CA TYR A 240 6.73 2.24 9.08
C TYR A 240 8.14 1.80 8.72
N THR A 241 8.56 2.15 7.52
CA THR A 241 9.94 1.99 7.02
C THR A 241 10.34 3.23 6.23
N ASN A 242 11.63 3.46 6.02
CA ASN A 242 12.10 4.57 5.17
C ASN A 242 12.02 4.21 3.68
N THR A 243 10.83 3.80 3.24
CA THR A 243 10.54 3.41 1.85
C THR A 243 9.33 4.15 1.31
N VAL A 244 9.07 4.03 0.01
CA VAL A 244 7.85 4.54 -0.62
C VAL A 244 6.62 3.93 0.07
N PRO A 245 5.52 4.67 0.28
CA PRO A 245 4.30 4.15 0.87
C PRO A 245 3.72 2.98 0.08
N VAL A 246 3.10 2.04 0.79
CA VAL A 246 2.29 0.98 0.21
C VAL A 246 0.83 1.39 0.27
N ASP A 247 0.09 1.17 -0.81
CA ASP A 247 -1.34 1.43 -0.89
C ASP A 247 -2.03 0.43 -1.83
N ALA A 248 -3.25 0.75 -2.24
CA ALA A 248 -4.08 -0.12 -3.05
C ALA A 248 -3.40 -0.52 -4.37
N TYR A 249 -3.21 -1.81 -4.52
CA TYR A 249 -2.86 -2.45 -5.76
C TYR A 249 -3.81 -3.62 -6.02
N ARG A 250 -4.20 -3.83 -7.25
CA ARG A 250 -5.13 -4.84 -7.81
C ARG A 250 -5.45 -5.99 -6.84
N GLY A 251 -6.65 -5.96 -6.26
CA GLY A 251 -7.13 -6.92 -5.26
C GLY A 251 -6.96 -6.47 -3.79
N ALA A 252 -6.00 -5.56 -3.47
CA ALA A 252 -5.93 -4.84 -2.19
C ALA A 252 -6.02 -5.74 -0.95
N GLY A 253 -4.99 -6.53 -0.67
CA GLY A 253 -4.91 -7.46 0.47
C GLY A 253 -5.51 -8.84 0.21
N ARG A 254 -6.47 -8.95 -0.71
CA ARG A 254 -7.11 -10.25 -1.03
C ARG A 254 -6.19 -11.23 -1.74
N PRO A 255 -5.39 -10.82 -2.75
CA PRO A 255 -4.42 -11.73 -3.36
C PRO A 255 -3.34 -12.21 -2.38
N GLU A 256 -2.96 -11.37 -1.43
CA GLU A 256 -2.01 -11.72 -0.37
C GLU A 256 -2.60 -12.82 0.53
N ALA A 257 -3.86 -12.68 0.92
CA ALA A 257 -4.57 -13.67 1.72
C ALA A 257 -4.75 -14.99 0.96
N SER A 258 -5.20 -14.92 -0.31
CA SER A 258 -5.36 -16.13 -1.14
C SER A 258 -4.04 -16.85 -1.34
N TYR A 259 -2.97 -16.12 -1.65
CA TYR A 259 -1.65 -16.73 -1.80
C TYR A 259 -1.19 -17.44 -0.53
N LEU A 260 -1.43 -16.84 0.64
CA LEU A 260 -1.02 -17.38 1.92
C LEU A 260 -1.76 -18.68 2.27
N ILE A 261 -3.10 -18.67 2.16
CA ILE A 261 -3.92 -19.84 2.51
C ILE A 261 -3.73 -20.99 1.50
N GLU A 262 -3.70 -20.71 0.20
CA GLU A 262 -3.48 -21.74 -0.82
C GLU A 262 -2.13 -22.43 -0.66
N ARG A 263 -1.06 -21.66 -0.37
CA ARG A 263 0.26 -22.25 -0.09
C ARG A 263 0.30 -23.09 1.18
N ALA A 264 -0.47 -22.72 2.21
CA ALA A 264 -0.59 -23.51 3.42
C ALA A 264 -1.35 -24.83 3.17
N VAL A 265 -2.41 -24.78 2.36
CA VAL A 265 -3.18 -25.97 1.94
C VAL A 265 -2.33 -26.89 1.06
N ASP A 266 -1.63 -26.36 0.07
CA ASP A 266 -0.68 -27.13 -0.76
C ASP A 266 0.36 -27.87 0.10
N ALA A 267 0.91 -27.20 1.11
CA ALA A 267 1.89 -27.81 1.98
C ALA A 267 1.31 -28.95 2.85
N VAL A 268 0.06 -28.80 3.31
CA VAL A 268 -0.66 -29.89 4.01
C VAL A 268 -0.90 -31.06 3.05
N ALA A 269 -1.38 -30.80 1.84
CA ALA A 269 -1.65 -31.83 0.85
C ALA A 269 -0.37 -32.63 0.51
N HIS A 270 0.74 -31.91 0.28
CA HIS A 270 2.04 -32.53 0.03
C HIS A 270 2.51 -33.41 1.22
N ASP A 271 2.38 -32.89 2.43
CA ASP A 271 2.85 -33.59 3.64
C ASP A 271 2.01 -34.84 4.00
N LEU A 272 0.76 -34.88 3.54
CA LEU A 272 -0.19 -36.00 3.73
C LEU A 272 -0.29 -36.92 2.51
N ASP A 273 0.45 -36.64 1.41
CA ASP A 273 0.37 -37.35 0.13
C ASP A 273 -1.07 -37.39 -0.45
N ILE A 274 -1.76 -36.26 -0.38
CA ILE A 274 -3.12 -36.03 -0.91
C ILE A 274 -3.01 -35.19 -2.19
N GLU A 275 -3.78 -35.56 -3.25
CA GLU A 275 -3.89 -34.77 -4.49
C GLU A 275 -4.76 -33.49 -4.33
#